data_6037a5a3c97ff0e52193ee41bb5a0e8d
#
_entry.id   6037a5a3c97ff0e52193ee41bb5a0e8d
#
_cell.length_a   1.000
_cell.length_b   1.000
_cell.length_c   1.000
_cell.angle_alpha   90.00
_cell.angle_beta   90.00
_cell.angle_gamma   90.00
#
_symmetry.space_group_name_H-M   'P 1'
#
loop_
_entity.id
_entity.type
_entity.pdbx_description
1 polymer ?
#
loop_
_entity_poly.entity_id
_entity_poly.type
_entity_poly.pdbx_seq_one_letter_code
_entity_poly.pdbx_strand_id
1 'polypeptide(L)'
;MHLIDSLETRTDWSKIFGVVDSLYNDKGFSSNADNFARATAVEKAIAKFSDLIRVDQTGYDFTFGDKKIELKMGKNLFYKRKDIHATKKFKVKSFLSEKKTVEDFRQSKTFDYMMVIDLTARRVVIVEDEHARSLYQTGADGAMIELKLGDYYECDLGGIITTTEPPTCLSDAINKAIEGYLNF
;
A
#
# COMPACT_ATOMS: atom_id res chain seq x y z
N MET A 1 10.94 12.35 14.40
CA MET A 1 11.30 11.75 13.10
C MET A 1 10.08 11.85 12.20
N HIS A 2 10.27 12.27 10.96
CA HIS A 2 9.18 12.43 10.00
C HIS A 2 8.83 11.07 9.35
N LEU A 3 7.54 10.83 8.99
CA LEU A 3 7.12 9.60 8.34
C LEU A 3 7.93 9.32 7.06
N ILE A 4 8.06 10.33 6.22
CA ILE A 4 8.79 10.23 4.94
C ILE A 4 10.25 9.83 5.18
N ASP A 5 10.95 10.50 6.10
CA ASP A 5 12.34 10.16 6.44
C ASP A 5 12.48 8.70 6.87
N SER A 6 11.53 8.20 7.67
CA SER A 6 11.53 6.78 8.10
C SER A 6 11.31 5.83 6.92
N LEU A 7 10.37 6.14 6.02
CA LEU A 7 10.09 5.32 4.85
C LEU A 7 11.28 5.27 3.88
N GLU A 8 12.03 6.37 3.74
CA GLU A 8 13.17 6.45 2.82
C GLU A 8 14.45 5.86 3.41
N THR A 9 14.71 6.05 4.72
CA THR A 9 16.03 5.75 5.29
C THR A 9 16.06 4.53 6.20
N ARG A 10 14.91 4.09 6.73
CA ARG A 10 14.82 3.02 7.74
C ARG A 10 13.95 1.84 7.32
N THR A 11 13.27 1.94 6.18
CA THR A 11 12.45 0.86 5.66
C THR A 11 13.26 0.01 4.68
N ASP A 12 13.32 -1.29 4.92
CA ASP A 12 13.96 -2.23 4.00
C ASP A 12 13.00 -2.64 2.87
N TRP A 13 12.82 -1.72 1.91
CA TRP A 13 11.95 -1.94 0.76
C TRP A 13 12.38 -3.13 -0.09
N SER A 14 13.68 -3.48 -0.11
CA SER A 14 14.16 -4.66 -0.84
C SER A 14 13.52 -5.94 -0.31
N LYS A 15 13.48 -6.11 1.01
CA LYS A 15 12.82 -7.26 1.63
C LYS A 15 11.31 -7.24 1.44
N ILE A 16 10.67 -6.07 1.56
CA ILE A 16 9.23 -5.93 1.33
C ILE A 16 8.87 -6.35 -0.09
N PHE A 17 9.56 -5.82 -1.11
CA PHE A 17 9.30 -6.20 -2.50
C PHE A 17 9.72 -7.64 -2.81
N GLY A 18 10.69 -8.21 -2.11
CA GLY A 18 11.00 -9.64 -2.18
C GLY A 18 9.81 -10.53 -1.77
N VAL A 19 9.10 -10.14 -0.70
CA VAL A 19 7.84 -10.81 -0.31
C VAL A 19 6.75 -10.61 -1.36
N VAL A 20 6.62 -9.40 -1.90
CA VAL A 20 5.67 -9.12 -3.00
C VAL A 20 5.93 -10.02 -4.19
N ASP A 21 7.17 -10.11 -4.65
CA ASP A 21 7.56 -10.93 -5.80
C ASP A 21 7.21 -12.41 -5.57
N SER A 22 7.49 -12.93 -4.38
CA SER A 22 7.15 -14.31 -4.01
C SER A 22 5.64 -14.57 -4.05
N LEU A 23 4.83 -13.64 -3.58
CA LEU A 23 3.37 -13.80 -3.49
C LEU A 23 2.65 -13.58 -4.82
N TYR A 24 3.16 -12.72 -5.69
CA TYR A 24 2.46 -12.27 -6.90
C TYR A 24 2.98 -12.91 -8.19
N ASN A 25 4.13 -13.57 -8.17
CA ASN A 25 4.63 -14.35 -9.31
C ASN A 25 4.08 -15.77 -9.37
N ASP A 26 3.42 -16.22 -8.30
CA ASP A 26 2.79 -17.54 -8.28
C ASP A 26 1.46 -17.54 -9.05
N LYS A 27 1.39 -18.44 -10.04
CA LYS A 27 0.21 -18.62 -10.90
C LYS A 27 -0.95 -19.34 -10.20
N GLY A 28 -0.74 -19.87 -9.01
CA GLY A 28 -1.72 -20.69 -8.26
C GLY A 28 -2.83 -19.88 -7.56
N PHE A 29 -2.73 -18.57 -7.48
CA PHE A 29 -3.65 -17.72 -6.73
C PHE A 29 -4.58 -16.94 -7.67
N SER A 30 -5.84 -17.33 -7.74
CA SER A 30 -6.82 -16.69 -8.63
C SER A 30 -8.09 -16.16 -7.95
N SER A 31 -8.29 -16.41 -6.64
CA SER A 31 -9.52 -16.05 -5.93
C SER A 31 -9.42 -14.70 -5.20
N ASN A 32 -10.57 -14.10 -4.85
CA ASN A 32 -10.62 -12.89 -4.02
C ASN A 32 -10.09 -13.14 -2.60
N ALA A 33 -10.25 -14.35 -2.06
CA ALA A 33 -9.71 -14.74 -0.76
C ALA A 33 -8.17 -14.70 -0.79
N ASP A 34 -7.56 -15.15 -1.89
CA ASP A 34 -6.11 -15.10 -2.09
C ASP A 34 -5.60 -13.65 -2.16
N ASN A 35 -6.37 -12.74 -2.76
CA ASN A 35 -6.01 -11.32 -2.80
C ASN A 35 -5.97 -10.71 -1.39
N PHE A 36 -6.92 -11.06 -0.54
CA PHE A 36 -6.92 -10.61 0.86
C PHE A 36 -5.72 -11.18 1.64
N ALA A 37 -5.45 -12.49 1.49
CA ALA A 37 -4.31 -13.12 2.14
C ALA A 37 -2.97 -12.50 1.71
N ARG A 38 -2.81 -12.22 0.40
CA ARG A 38 -1.63 -11.53 -0.12
C ARG A 38 -1.49 -10.12 0.42
N ALA A 39 -2.58 -9.35 0.46
CA ALA A 39 -2.57 -8.00 1.01
C ALA A 39 -2.10 -8.03 2.48
N THR A 40 -2.68 -8.92 3.28
CA THR A 40 -2.27 -9.10 4.69
C THR A 40 -0.80 -9.51 4.83
N ALA A 41 -0.27 -10.36 3.95
CA ALA A 41 1.13 -10.75 3.98
C ALA A 41 2.06 -9.58 3.66
N VAL A 42 1.70 -8.73 2.69
CA VAL A 42 2.46 -7.51 2.36
C VAL A 42 2.40 -6.51 3.53
N GLU A 43 1.24 -6.31 4.16
CA GLU A 43 1.11 -5.46 5.35
C GLU A 43 2.02 -5.94 6.50
N LYS A 44 2.06 -7.25 6.75
CA LYS A 44 2.97 -7.85 7.75
C LYS A 44 4.44 -7.63 7.38
N ALA A 45 4.81 -7.74 6.10
CA ALA A 45 6.17 -7.46 5.65
C ALA A 45 6.53 -5.99 5.86
N ILE A 46 5.62 -5.07 5.55
CA ILE A 46 5.82 -3.64 5.80
C ILE A 46 6.06 -3.39 7.30
N ALA A 47 5.21 -3.92 8.17
CA ALA A 47 5.39 -3.75 9.62
C ALA A 47 6.70 -4.37 10.14
N LYS A 48 7.15 -5.48 9.56
CA LYS A 48 8.39 -6.15 9.96
C LYS A 48 9.65 -5.40 9.55
N PHE A 49 9.63 -4.76 8.39
CA PHE A 49 10.81 -4.17 7.75
C PHE A 49 10.78 -2.63 7.71
N SER A 50 9.92 -2.02 8.52
CA SER A 50 9.83 -0.56 8.70
C SER A 50 9.53 -0.21 10.16
N ASP A 51 9.44 1.10 10.44
CA ASP A 51 8.98 1.60 11.75
C ASP A 51 7.45 1.68 11.87
N LEU A 52 6.70 1.21 10.87
CA LEU A 52 5.24 1.22 10.89
C LEU A 52 4.69 0.09 11.75
N ILE A 53 3.74 0.40 12.59
CA ILE A 53 3.05 -0.59 13.42
C ILE A 53 1.73 -0.94 12.74
N ARG A 54 1.58 -2.21 12.31
CA ARG A 54 0.33 -2.70 11.74
C ARG A 54 -0.77 -2.71 12.80
N VAL A 55 -1.95 -2.28 12.40
CA VAL A 55 -3.16 -2.33 13.23
C VAL A 55 -4.24 -3.11 12.49
N ASP A 56 -5.06 -3.83 13.25
CA ASP A 56 -6.19 -4.60 12.71
C ASP A 56 -7.49 -3.84 13.03
N GLN A 57 -7.66 -2.70 12.36
CA GLN A 57 -8.79 -1.81 12.56
C GLN A 57 -9.37 -1.37 11.21
N THR A 58 -10.63 -0.96 11.23
CA THR A 58 -11.25 -0.34 10.05
C THR A 58 -10.82 1.11 9.94
N GLY A 59 -10.44 1.54 8.74
CA GLY A 59 -10.20 2.94 8.40
C GLY A 59 -8.73 3.36 8.31
N TYR A 60 -7.81 2.54 8.79
CA TYR A 60 -6.37 2.68 8.56
C TYR A 60 -5.65 1.36 8.88
N ASP A 61 -4.51 1.14 8.25
CA ASP A 61 -3.78 -0.14 8.29
C ASP A 61 -2.54 -0.09 9.20
N PHE A 62 -1.97 1.11 9.40
CA PHE A 62 -0.76 1.32 10.19
C PHE A 62 -0.84 2.55 11.07
N THR A 63 0.03 2.56 12.09
CA THR A 63 0.40 3.78 12.83
C THR A 63 1.90 4.05 12.75
N PHE A 64 2.27 5.32 12.82
CA PHE A 64 3.63 5.82 12.97
C PHE A 64 3.61 6.94 14.03
N GLY A 65 4.05 6.62 15.24
CA GLY A 65 3.79 7.48 16.39
C GLY A 65 2.28 7.67 16.61
N ASP A 66 1.83 8.92 16.60
CA ASP A 66 0.41 9.29 16.72
C ASP A 66 -0.34 9.33 15.37
N LYS A 67 0.36 9.13 14.25
CA LYS A 67 -0.21 9.24 12.90
C LYS A 67 -0.82 7.94 12.44
N LYS A 68 -1.98 8.02 11.79
CA LYS A 68 -2.73 6.93 11.18
C LYS A 68 -2.48 6.89 9.68
N ILE A 69 -2.21 5.71 9.14
CA ILE A 69 -1.84 5.54 7.73
C ILE A 69 -2.75 4.49 7.09
N GLU A 70 -3.49 4.91 6.07
CA GLU A 70 -4.27 4.03 5.20
C GLU A 70 -3.39 3.52 4.07
N LEU A 71 -3.36 2.20 3.84
CA LEU A 71 -2.60 1.60 2.74
C LEU A 71 -3.50 1.33 1.54
N LYS A 72 -3.02 1.70 0.37
CA LYS A 72 -3.57 1.27 -0.93
C LYS A 72 -2.46 0.64 -1.74
N MET A 73 -2.67 -0.57 -2.22
CA MET A 73 -1.67 -1.25 -3.03
C MET A 73 -2.30 -1.97 -4.22
N GLY A 74 -1.53 -2.14 -5.28
CA GLY A 74 -1.95 -2.87 -6.46
C GLY A 74 -0.87 -2.94 -7.52
N LYS A 75 -1.15 -3.68 -8.59
CA LYS A 75 -0.26 -3.80 -9.75
C LYS A 75 -0.57 -2.74 -10.80
N ASN A 76 0.49 -2.16 -11.40
CA ASN A 76 0.35 -1.21 -12.50
C ASN A 76 -0.62 -0.07 -12.17
N LEU A 77 -0.45 0.53 -11.00
CA LEU A 77 -1.33 1.59 -10.52
C LEU A 77 -1.09 2.90 -11.25
N PHE A 78 0.17 3.21 -11.53
CA PHE A 78 0.55 4.44 -12.22
C PHE A 78 0.50 4.25 -13.73
N TYR A 79 -0.07 5.21 -14.43
CA TYR A 79 -0.14 5.19 -15.89
C TYR A 79 0.11 6.57 -16.47
N LYS A 80 0.53 6.59 -17.73
CA LYS A 80 0.61 7.80 -18.54
C LYS A 80 -0.33 7.66 -19.71
N ARG A 81 -1.27 8.60 -19.87
CA ARG A 81 -2.13 8.69 -21.04
C ARG A 81 -2.01 10.08 -21.63
N LYS A 82 -1.43 10.19 -22.83
CA LYS A 82 -1.03 11.47 -23.43
C LYS A 82 -0.12 12.24 -22.46
N ASP A 83 -0.55 13.40 -21.99
CA ASP A 83 0.21 14.24 -21.06
C ASP A 83 -0.22 14.09 -19.59
N ILE A 84 -1.11 13.13 -19.30
CA ILE A 84 -1.63 12.89 -17.96
C ILE A 84 -0.85 11.76 -17.30
N HIS A 85 -0.18 12.08 -16.20
CA HIS A 85 0.36 11.09 -15.27
C HIS A 85 -0.63 10.93 -14.12
N ALA A 86 -1.24 9.77 -14.00
CA ALA A 86 -2.25 9.49 -12.98
C ALA A 86 -2.17 8.06 -12.45
N THR A 87 -2.83 7.80 -11.35
CA THR A 87 -3.05 6.46 -10.82
C THR A 87 -4.38 5.89 -11.32
N LYS A 88 -4.52 4.57 -11.26
CA LYS A 88 -5.83 3.94 -11.35
C LYS A 88 -6.69 4.40 -10.17
N LYS A 89 -7.99 4.44 -10.35
CA LYS A 89 -8.92 4.80 -9.28
C LYS A 89 -8.91 3.74 -8.18
N PHE A 90 -8.77 4.20 -6.94
CA PHE A 90 -8.86 3.37 -5.74
C PHE A 90 -10.17 3.61 -5.02
N LYS A 91 -10.74 2.53 -4.47
CA LYS A 91 -11.83 2.66 -3.51
C LYS A 91 -11.29 3.07 -2.16
N VAL A 92 -11.90 4.07 -1.56
CA VAL A 92 -11.66 4.46 -0.17
C VAL A 92 -12.84 3.97 0.67
N LYS A 93 -12.57 3.09 1.61
CA LYS A 93 -13.55 2.67 2.61
C LYS A 93 -13.33 3.48 3.88
N SER A 94 -14.39 3.98 4.45
CA SER A 94 -14.36 4.62 5.76
C SER A 94 -15.26 3.86 6.73
N PHE A 95 -15.23 4.22 8.01
CA PHE A 95 -16.17 3.72 9.03
C PHE A 95 -17.63 4.10 8.75
N LEU A 96 -17.87 4.92 7.74
CA LEU A 96 -19.19 5.40 7.42
C LEU A 96 -20.03 4.28 6.82
N SER A 97 -21.27 4.16 7.27
CA SER A 97 -22.21 3.18 6.76
C SER A 97 -22.43 3.31 5.25
N GLU A 98 -22.84 2.23 4.59
CA GLU A 98 -22.99 2.07 3.12
C GLU A 98 -23.82 3.13 2.40
N LYS A 99 -24.56 4.00 3.14
CA LYS A 99 -25.42 5.05 2.57
C LYS A 99 -24.83 6.46 2.60
N LYS A 100 -23.54 6.61 2.80
CA LYS A 100 -22.91 7.93 2.89
C LYS A 100 -22.56 8.48 1.51
N THR A 101 -22.67 9.80 1.37
CA THR A 101 -22.32 10.54 0.16
C THR A 101 -20.80 10.74 0.08
N VAL A 102 -20.31 11.14 -1.10
CA VAL A 102 -18.90 11.54 -1.25
C VAL A 102 -18.55 12.72 -0.34
N GLU A 103 -19.51 13.62 -0.10
CA GLU A 103 -19.32 14.76 0.80
C GLU A 103 -19.12 14.31 2.26
N ASP A 104 -19.87 13.30 2.72
CA ASP A 104 -19.65 12.72 4.04
C ASP A 104 -18.23 12.15 4.16
N PHE A 105 -17.71 11.50 3.09
CA PHE A 105 -16.32 11.02 3.07
C PHE A 105 -15.31 12.15 3.12
N ARG A 106 -15.53 13.25 2.39
CA ARG A 106 -14.66 14.42 2.42
C ARG A 106 -14.59 15.08 3.80
N GLN A 107 -15.69 15.03 4.56
CA GLN A 107 -15.76 15.58 5.91
C GLN A 107 -15.21 14.62 6.98
N SER A 108 -15.06 13.33 6.67
CA SER A 108 -14.58 12.35 7.65
C SER A 108 -13.06 12.18 7.58
N LYS A 109 -12.40 12.43 8.71
CA LYS A 109 -10.98 12.12 8.88
C LYS A 109 -10.85 10.74 9.53
N THR A 110 -10.32 9.75 8.79
CA THR A 110 -10.10 8.39 9.29
C THR A 110 -8.62 8.04 9.42
N PHE A 111 -7.76 8.73 8.67
CA PHE A 111 -6.30 8.58 8.68
C PHE A 111 -5.62 9.97 8.58
N ASP A 112 -4.32 10.03 8.78
CA ASP A 112 -3.51 11.24 8.59
C ASP A 112 -2.78 11.22 7.24
N TYR A 113 -2.40 10.04 6.77
CA TYR A 113 -1.72 9.82 5.50
C TYR A 113 -2.32 8.64 4.76
N MET A 114 -2.36 8.74 3.44
CA MET A 114 -2.58 7.60 2.55
C MET A 114 -1.25 7.22 1.92
N MET A 115 -0.83 5.96 2.11
CA MET A 115 0.32 5.37 1.46
C MET A 115 -0.15 4.51 0.29
N VAL A 116 0.35 4.79 -0.91
CA VAL A 116 0.00 4.04 -2.12
C VAL A 116 1.23 3.34 -2.66
N ILE A 117 1.14 2.03 -2.83
CA ILE A 117 2.24 1.19 -3.33
C ILE A 117 1.87 0.57 -4.66
N ASP A 118 2.63 0.91 -5.71
CA ASP A 118 2.60 0.15 -6.97
C ASP A 118 3.57 -1.03 -6.85
N LEU A 119 3.00 -2.22 -6.78
CA LEU A 119 3.74 -3.46 -6.58
C LEU A 119 4.60 -3.84 -7.81
N THR A 120 4.22 -3.41 -9.01
CA THR A 120 4.96 -3.70 -10.24
C THR A 120 6.05 -2.66 -10.50
N ALA A 121 5.71 -1.38 -10.40
CA ALA A 121 6.63 -0.28 -10.62
C ALA A 121 7.56 -0.04 -9.41
N ARG A 122 7.29 -0.70 -8.26
CA ARG A 122 8.02 -0.53 -7.00
C ARG A 122 8.08 0.94 -6.57
N ARG A 123 6.93 1.60 -6.65
CA ARG A 123 6.78 3.01 -6.27
C ARG A 123 5.96 3.10 -5.00
N VAL A 124 6.39 3.97 -4.10
CA VAL A 124 5.70 4.29 -2.84
C VAL A 124 5.44 5.77 -2.82
N VAL A 125 4.19 6.15 -2.68
CA VAL A 125 3.81 7.56 -2.61
C VAL A 125 2.95 7.83 -1.37
N ILE A 126 3.08 9.03 -0.84
CA ILE A 126 2.38 9.50 0.36
C ILE A 126 1.51 10.69 -0.03
N VAL A 127 0.28 10.66 0.44
CA VAL A 127 -0.70 11.76 0.28
C VAL A 127 -1.21 12.14 1.66
N GLU A 128 -1.23 13.43 1.96
CA GLU A 128 -1.84 13.93 3.20
C GLU A 128 -3.36 13.77 3.17
N ASP A 129 -3.98 13.47 4.32
CA ASP A 129 -5.40 13.23 4.46
C ASP A 129 -6.27 14.34 3.86
N GLU A 130 -6.00 15.59 4.18
CA GLU A 130 -6.79 16.71 3.70
C GLU A 130 -6.79 16.78 2.16
N HIS A 131 -5.61 16.58 1.55
CA HIS A 131 -5.49 16.57 0.10
C HIS A 131 -6.18 15.35 -0.49
N ALA A 132 -5.97 14.16 0.06
CA ALA A 132 -6.64 12.94 -0.38
C ALA A 132 -8.17 13.08 -0.36
N ARG A 133 -8.73 13.63 0.72
CA ARG A 133 -10.18 13.87 0.85
C ARG A 133 -10.71 14.85 -0.18
N SER A 134 -9.96 15.89 -0.53
CA SER A 134 -10.36 16.86 -1.55
C SER A 134 -10.53 16.23 -2.95
N LEU A 135 -9.79 15.15 -3.21
CA LEU A 135 -9.79 14.42 -4.49
C LEU A 135 -10.87 13.33 -4.59
N TYR A 136 -11.64 13.07 -3.52
CA TYR A 136 -12.66 12.03 -3.53
C TYR A 136 -13.75 12.30 -4.57
N GLN A 137 -14.08 11.26 -5.33
CA GLN A 137 -15.10 11.25 -6.37
C GLN A 137 -16.14 10.18 -6.07
N THR A 138 -17.33 10.32 -6.69
CA THR A 138 -18.37 9.30 -6.58
C THR A 138 -17.89 7.97 -7.16
N GLY A 139 -18.02 6.91 -6.39
CA GLY A 139 -17.75 5.53 -6.77
C GLY A 139 -18.98 4.64 -6.57
N ALA A 140 -18.95 3.42 -7.09
CA ALA A 140 -20.07 2.48 -6.99
C ALA A 140 -20.42 2.11 -5.53
N ASP A 141 -19.42 2.09 -4.63
CA ASP A 141 -19.57 1.66 -3.23
C ASP A 141 -18.93 2.68 -2.27
N GLY A 142 -19.08 3.96 -2.52
CA GLY A 142 -18.53 5.04 -1.69
C GLY A 142 -17.61 5.98 -2.46
N ALA A 143 -16.52 6.42 -1.86
CA ALA A 143 -15.59 7.33 -2.50
C ALA A 143 -14.50 6.58 -3.26
N MET A 144 -14.07 7.16 -4.36
CA MET A 144 -12.89 6.76 -5.13
C MET A 144 -11.92 7.93 -5.23
N ILE A 145 -10.65 7.62 -5.35
CA ILE A 145 -9.59 8.62 -5.54
C ILE A 145 -8.74 8.24 -6.76
N GLU A 146 -8.31 9.24 -7.51
CA GLU A 146 -7.32 9.16 -8.57
C GLU A 146 -6.30 10.26 -8.34
N LEU A 147 -5.04 9.89 -8.18
CA LEU A 147 -3.96 10.83 -7.92
C LEU A 147 -3.30 11.25 -9.24
N LYS A 148 -3.00 12.53 -9.38
CA LYS A 148 -2.22 13.08 -10.49
C LYS A 148 -0.82 13.47 -10.00
N LEU A 149 0.08 13.69 -10.93
CA LEU A 149 1.40 14.24 -10.60
C LEU A 149 1.23 15.57 -9.86
N GLY A 150 1.88 15.69 -8.71
CA GLY A 150 1.74 16.85 -7.81
C GLY A 150 0.75 16.63 -6.65
N ASP A 151 -0.10 15.59 -6.70
CA ASP A 151 -1.02 15.25 -5.61
C ASP A 151 -0.35 14.45 -4.48
N TYR A 152 0.89 14.05 -4.65
CA TYR A 152 1.58 13.15 -3.74
C TYR A 152 3.07 13.42 -3.65
N TYR A 153 3.67 13.00 -2.56
CA TYR A 153 5.11 12.87 -2.40
C TYR A 153 5.53 11.44 -2.78
N GLU A 154 6.50 11.28 -3.67
CA GLU A 154 7.08 9.98 -4.02
C GLU A 154 8.33 9.74 -3.19
N CYS A 155 8.35 8.64 -2.42
CA CYS A 155 9.49 8.28 -1.60
C CYS A 155 10.67 7.84 -2.45
N ASP A 156 11.86 8.33 -2.12
CA ASP A 156 13.12 7.81 -2.68
C ASP A 156 13.46 6.48 -2.00
N LEU A 157 13.37 5.40 -2.73
CA LEU A 157 13.62 4.05 -2.22
C LEU A 157 15.08 3.60 -2.41
N GLY A 158 16.00 4.54 -2.67
CA GLY A 158 17.44 4.25 -2.76
C GLY A 158 17.83 3.39 -3.94
N GLY A 159 17.11 3.51 -5.06
CA GLY A 159 17.41 2.76 -6.29
C GLY A 159 17.35 1.25 -6.09
N ILE A 160 16.22 0.73 -5.64
CA ILE A 160 16.00 -0.73 -5.50
C ILE A 160 16.20 -1.39 -6.85
N ILE A 161 17.40 -1.92 -7.05
CA ILE A 161 17.74 -2.71 -8.23
C ILE A 161 16.93 -4.00 -8.17
N THR A 162 16.16 -4.24 -9.22
CA THR A 162 15.47 -5.51 -9.42
C THR A 162 16.51 -6.63 -9.59
N THR A 163 16.90 -7.28 -8.49
CA THR A 163 17.55 -8.59 -8.61
C THR A 163 16.45 -9.58 -8.99
N THR A 164 16.28 -9.78 -10.28
CA THR A 164 15.37 -10.76 -10.85
C THR A 164 16.03 -12.13 -10.83
N GLU A 165 16.08 -12.77 -9.69
CA GLU A 165 16.02 -14.22 -9.65
C GLU A 165 14.78 -14.60 -8.84
N PRO A 166 13.72 -15.10 -9.49
CA PRO A 166 12.57 -15.59 -8.78
C PRO A 166 12.99 -16.80 -7.92
N PRO A 167 12.51 -16.92 -6.68
CA PRO A 167 12.69 -18.14 -5.92
C PRO A 167 12.13 -19.31 -6.71
N THR A 168 12.88 -20.38 -6.80
CA THR A 168 12.61 -21.54 -7.65
C THR A 168 11.33 -22.30 -7.27
N CYS A 169 10.72 -22.00 -6.12
CA CYS A 169 9.46 -22.59 -5.66
C CYS A 169 8.82 -21.75 -4.56
N LEU A 170 7.47 -21.64 -4.57
CA LEU A 170 6.71 -20.92 -3.55
C LEU A 170 6.88 -21.52 -2.16
N SER A 171 6.96 -22.87 -2.08
CA SER A 171 7.19 -23.58 -0.81
C SER A 171 8.48 -23.11 -0.14
N ASP A 172 9.52 -22.86 -0.90
CA ASP A 172 10.81 -22.38 -0.38
C ASP A 172 10.75 -20.94 0.10
N ALA A 173 9.98 -20.09 -0.58
CA ALA A 173 9.76 -18.71 -0.16
C ALA A 173 8.90 -18.62 1.10
N ILE A 174 7.85 -19.43 1.18
CA ILE A 174 6.98 -19.54 2.36
C ILE A 174 7.77 -20.18 3.53
N ASN A 175 8.51 -21.24 3.29
CA ASN A 175 9.30 -21.90 4.32
C ASN A 175 10.41 -21.00 4.83
N LYS A 176 11.14 -20.29 3.98
CA LYS A 176 12.10 -19.25 4.40
C LYS A 176 11.43 -18.12 5.18
N ALA A 177 10.25 -17.68 4.76
CA ALA A 177 9.51 -16.68 5.52
C ALA A 177 9.07 -17.23 6.89
N ILE A 178 8.61 -18.49 6.96
CA ILE A 178 8.20 -19.17 8.20
C ILE A 178 9.40 -19.48 9.09
N GLU A 179 10.51 -19.98 8.55
CA GLU A 179 11.75 -20.21 9.30
C GLU A 179 12.34 -18.94 9.88
N GLY A 180 12.22 -17.82 9.16
CA GLY A 180 12.53 -16.51 9.70
C GLY A 180 11.58 -16.05 10.84
N TYR A 181 10.39 -16.67 10.97
CA TYR A 181 9.43 -16.41 12.05
C TYR A 181 9.66 -17.26 13.31
N LEU A 182 10.25 -18.44 13.15
CA LEU A 182 10.42 -19.42 14.25
C LEU A 182 11.75 -19.32 14.99
N ASN A 183 12.70 -18.52 14.49
CA ASN A 183 14.03 -18.35 15.07
C ASN A 183 14.20 -17.03 15.83
N PHE A 184 13.12 -16.51 16.45
CA PHE A 184 13.17 -15.40 17.42
C PHE A 184 12.31 -15.70 18.63
#